data_290ef017911e2c41776cf77c50228bee
#
_entry.id   290ef017911e2c41776cf77c50228bee
#
_cell.length_a   1.000
_cell.length_b   1.000
_cell.length_c   1.000
_cell.angle_alpha   90.00
_cell.angle_beta   90.00
_cell.angle_gamma   90.00
#
_symmetry.space_group_name_H-M   'P 1'
#
loop_
_entity.id
_entity.type
_entity.pdbx_description
1 polymer ?
#
loop_
_entity_poly.entity_id
_entity_poly.type
_entity_poly.pdbx_seq_one_letter_code
_entity_poly.pdbx_strand_id
1 'polypeptide(L)'
;MNASRPDQAVSDRIVRRPDDSRQRGSIDLPARLAQRGKVPGFRERPRRTNVLVVAIDPVVPADLAHAEVLVVAPALNSWLRHWLSDEDPARRRANERLAVVVGELQRVVEHVEGRIGDADPLQAIADALPTFPADEIVISVGRERSAEHVADLVFRTRARFALPTSWAGDSRSMAA
;
A
#
# COMPACT_ATOMS: atom_id res chain seq x y z
N MET A 1 -26.13 -25.65 -62.60
CA MET A 1 -25.21 -25.24 -63.67
C MET A 1 -23.92 -24.86 -62.98
N ASN A 2 -23.04 -25.83 -62.92
CA ASN A 2 -21.81 -25.97 -63.72
C ASN A 2 -20.81 -24.87 -63.31
N ALA A 3 -19.65 -25.08 -63.00
CA ALA A 3 -18.61 -26.13 -63.07
C ALA A 3 -17.33 -25.51 -62.54
N SER A 4 -16.57 -26.19 -61.98
CA SER A 4 -15.30 -26.86 -62.29
C SER A 4 -14.13 -26.20 -61.53
N ARG A 5 -13.52 -27.03 -60.73
CA ARG A 5 -12.07 -27.00 -60.39
C ARG A 5 -11.21 -27.22 -61.64
N PRO A 6 -9.96 -26.81 -61.62
CA PRO A 6 -8.91 -27.79 -61.37
C PRO A 6 -7.82 -27.24 -60.44
N ASP A 7 -7.41 -27.98 -59.48
CA ASP A 7 -6.25 -28.85 -59.32
C ASP A 7 -4.99 -28.40 -60.12
N GLN A 8 -3.96 -27.94 -59.39
CA GLN A 8 -2.57 -28.07 -59.80
C GLN A 8 -1.65 -28.15 -58.59
N ALA A 9 -1.19 -29.36 -58.40
CA ALA A 9 -0.04 -29.71 -57.63
C ALA A 9 1.23 -29.09 -58.25
N VAL A 10 2.06 -28.44 -57.43
CA VAL A 10 3.44 -28.17 -57.80
C VAL A 10 4.35 -28.43 -56.59
N SER A 11 4.91 -29.60 -56.67
CA SER A 11 6.33 -29.93 -56.43
C SER A 11 7.03 -29.38 -55.21
N ASP A 12 7.24 -30.31 -54.30
CA ASP A 12 8.39 -30.42 -53.44
C ASP A 12 9.67 -29.85 -54.02
N ARG A 13 10.20 -28.85 -53.36
CA ARG A 13 11.61 -28.49 -53.47
C ARG A 13 12.20 -28.44 -52.10
N ILE A 14 12.71 -29.60 -51.66
CA ILE A 14 13.57 -29.75 -50.50
C ILE A 14 14.85 -28.94 -50.77
N VAL A 15 14.93 -27.75 -50.20
CA VAL A 15 16.19 -26.98 -50.10
C VAL A 15 16.87 -27.49 -48.84
N ARG A 16 17.88 -28.35 -49.02
CA ARG A 16 18.84 -28.71 -47.99
C ARG A 16 19.56 -27.45 -47.52
N ARG A 17 19.37 -27.09 -46.26
CA ARG A 17 20.22 -26.08 -45.60
C ARG A 17 21.57 -26.72 -45.30
N PRO A 18 22.68 -26.02 -45.56
CA PRO A 18 24.02 -26.48 -45.19
C PRO A 18 24.14 -26.49 -43.68
N ASP A 19 24.74 -27.59 -43.21
CA ASP A 19 25.16 -27.86 -41.85
C ASP A 19 26.18 -26.78 -41.42
N ASP A 20 25.75 -25.82 -40.62
CA ASP A 20 26.64 -24.81 -40.02
C ASP A 20 26.91 -25.20 -38.56
N SER A 21 27.66 -26.28 -38.42
CA SER A 21 28.29 -26.67 -37.18
C SER A 21 29.42 -25.72 -36.83
N ARG A 22 29.07 -24.42 -36.63
CA ARG A 22 30.02 -23.46 -36.06
C ARG A 22 29.95 -23.55 -34.55
N GLN A 23 31.00 -24.21 -34.05
CA GLN A 23 31.64 -24.05 -32.77
C GLN A 23 31.02 -22.89 -31.95
N ARG A 24 30.21 -23.23 -30.96
CA ARG A 24 29.95 -22.36 -29.83
C ARG A 24 31.27 -22.26 -29.05
N GLY A 25 32.03 -21.23 -29.37
CA GLY A 25 33.13 -20.82 -28.52
C GLY A 25 32.56 -20.50 -27.15
N SER A 26 32.89 -21.34 -26.20
CA SER A 26 32.77 -21.00 -24.79
C SER A 26 33.57 -19.72 -24.58
N ILE A 27 32.88 -18.60 -24.41
CA ILE A 27 33.51 -17.42 -23.88
C ILE A 27 33.75 -17.71 -22.41
N ASP A 28 34.99 -18.14 -22.13
CA ASP A 28 35.51 -18.19 -20.76
C ASP A 28 35.52 -16.75 -20.22
N LEU A 29 34.44 -16.36 -19.60
CA LEU A 29 34.41 -15.15 -18.77
C LEU A 29 35.37 -15.38 -17.62
N PRO A 30 36.41 -14.54 -17.49
CA PRO A 30 37.37 -14.71 -16.40
C PRO A 30 36.62 -14.63 -15.06
N ALA A 31 36.80 -15.66 -14.23
CA ALA A 31 36.20 -15.82 -12.90
C ALA A 31 36.48 -14.66 -11.91
N ARG A 32 37.11 -13.60 -12.37
CA ARG A 32 37.39 -12.37 -11.60
C ARG A 32 36.20 -11.40 -11.48
N LEU A 33 35.10 -11.58 -12.19
CA LEU A 33 33.92 -10.71 -12.06
C LEU A 33 32.90 -11.21 -11.00
N ALA A 34 33.11 -12.38 -10.44
CA ALA A 34 32.25 -12.91 -9.37
C ALA A 34 32.63 -12.41 -7.96
N GLN A 35 33.75 -11.72 -7.82
CA GLN A 35 34.09 -11.01 -6.58
C GLN A 35 33.67 -9.54 -6.70
N ARG A 36 32.37 -9.27 -6.77
CA ARG A 36 31.84 -8.00 -6.28
C ARG A 36 32.12 -7.96 -4.79
N GLY A 37 33.28 -7.40 -4.48
CA GLY A 37 33.65 -7.10 -3.12
C GLY A 37 32.51 -6.40 -2.44
N LYS A 38 32.08 -6.97 -1.32
CA LYS A 38 31.22 -6.33 -0.33
C LYS A 38 31.86 -4.97 -0.07
N VAL A 39 31.28 -3.89 -0.62
CA VAL A 39 31.78 -2.53 -0.40
C VAL A 39 31.73 -2.31 1.12
N PRO A 40 32.89 -2.18 1.80
CA PRO A 40 32.90 -1.98 3.24
C PRO A 40 32.34 -0.60 3.51
N GLY A 41 31.20 -0.51 4.16
CA GLY A 41 30.66 0.76 4.66
C GLY A 41 29.24 1.14 4.20
N PHE A 42 28.60 0.39 3.30
CA PHE A 42 27.16 0.58 3.10
C PHE A 42 26.45 -0.15 4.25
N ARG A 43 26.30 0.54 5.39
CA ARG A 43 25.32 0.15 6.41
C ARG A 43 23.98 0.31 5.70
N GLU A 44 23.34 -0.80 5.32
CA GLU A 44 21.92 -0.78 4.98
C GLU A 44 21.23 -0.09 6.15
N ARG A 45 20.76 1.13 5.93
CA ARG A 45 19.88 1.78 6.91
C ARG A 45 18.71 0.82 7.04
N PRO A 46 18.29 0.44 8.26
CA PRO A 46 17.13 -0.39 8.44
C PRO A 46 16.00 0.24 7.64
N ARG A 47 15.36 -0.56 6.79
CA ARG A 47 14.26 -0.10 5.93
C ARG A 47 13.20 0.42 6.87
N ARG A 48 12.90 1.71 6.83
CA ARG A 48 11.82 2.28 7.62
C ARG A 48 10.53 1.63 7.16
N THR A 49 9.69 1.24 8.08
CA THR A 49 8.37 0.69 7.79
C THR A 49 7.44 1.85 7.48
N ASN A 50 6.74 1.79 6.35
CA ASN A 50 5.75 2.78 5.99
C ASN A 50 4.42 2.41 6.63
N VAL A 51 3.91 3.23 7.53
CA VAL A 51 2.66 2.97 8.25
C VAL A 51 1.60 3.98 7.86
N LEU A 52 0.47 3.50 7.34
CA LEU A 52 -0.71 4.30 7.08
C LEU A 52 -1.63 4.28 8.31
N VAL A 53 -1.76 5.42 8.97
CA VAL A 53 -2.67 5.59 10.12
C VAL A 53 -3.99 6.17 9.64
N VAL A 54 -5.09 5.47 9.89
CA VAL A 54 -6.45 5.93 9.59
C VAL A 54 -7.09 6.48 10.86
N ALA A 55 -7.11 7.81 10.99
CA ALA A 55 -7.60 8.50 12.19
C ALA A 55 -9.13 8.62 12.19
N ILE A 56 -9.81 7.56 12.64
CA ILE A 56 -11.26 7.57 12.87
C ILE A 56 -11.59 8.42 14.10
N ASP A 57 -10.81 8.30 15.16
CA ASP A 57 -10.87 9.08 16.38
C ASP A 57 -9.46 9.61 16.73
N PRO A 58 -9.32 10.63 17.60
CA PRO A 58 -8.03 11.26 17.92
C PRO A 58 -7.20 10.42 18.90
N VAL A 59 -6.96 9.16 18.56
CA VAL A 59 -6.14 8.23 19.32
C VAL A 59 -4.79 8.06 18.63
N VAL A 60 -3.71 8.09 19.39
CA VAL A 60 -2.34 8.00 18.87
C VAL A 60 -1.87 6.55 18.97
N PRO A 61 -1.50 5.90 17.85
CA PRO A 61 -0.88 4.58 17.89
C PRO A 61 0.46 4.61 18.63
N ALA A 62 0.73 3.52 19.38
CA ALA A 62 2.05 3.30 19.99
C ALA A 62 3.02 2.64 18.99
N ASP A 63 4.32 2.61 19.36
CA ASP A 63 5.36 1.82 18.68
C ASP A 63 5.69 2.22 17.22
N LEU A 64 5.49 3.50 16.86
CA LEU A 64 5.79 4.03 15.52
C LEU A 64 7.13 4.80 15.44
N ALA A 65 7.99 4.76 16.44
CA ALA A 65 9.18 5.61 16.55
C ALA A 65 10.16 5.50 15.37
N HIS A 66 10.17 4.40 14.65
CA HIS A 66 11.08 4.15 13.51
C HIS A 66 10.35 4.04 12.17
N ALA A 67 9.07 4.39 12.14
CA ALA A 67 8.25 4.35 10.93
C ALA A 67 8.32 5.68 10.17
N GLU A 68 7.99 5.63 8.89
CA GLU A 68 7.51 6.75 8.11
C GLU A 68 5.98 6.69 8.13
N VAL A 69 5.32 7.76 8.55
CA VAL A 69 3.88 7.72 8.86
C VAL A 69 3.10 8.69 7.99
N LEU A 70 2.08 8.18 7.31
CA LEU A 70 1.02 9.00 6.74
C LEU A 70 -0.25 8.83 7.57
N VAL A 71 -0.77 9.95 8.10
CA VAL A 71 -2.06 9.98 8.80
C VAL A 71 -3.15 10.44 7.84
N VAL A 72 -4.17 9.63 7.66
CA VAL A 72 -5.36 10.00 6.89
C VAL A 72 -6.56 10.10 7.83
N ALA A 73 -7.19 11.28 7.88
CA ALA A 73 -8.41 11.50 8.66
C ALA A 73 -9.63 11.50 7.71
N PRO A 74 -10.48 10.46 7.74
CA PRO A 74 -11.69 10.44 6.92
C PRO A 74 -12.66 11.54 7.31
N ALA A 75 -13.26 12.22 6.32
CA ALA A 75 -14.25 13.29 6.53
C ALA A 75 -15.63 12.67 6.86
N LEU A 76 -15.71 11.91 7.96
CA LEU A 76 -16.90 11.18 8.36
C LEU A 76 -18.14 12.08 8.49
N ASN A 77 -19.12 11.84 7.63
CA ASN A 77 -20.43 12.48 7.74
C ASN A 77 -21.36 11.63 8.61
N SER A 78 -22.11 12.26 9.52
CA SER A 78 -23.24 11.58 10.13
C SER A 78 -24.32 11.40 9.06
N TRP A 79 -24.89 10.20 8.95
CA TRP A 79 -25.92 9.81 7.98
C TRP A 79 -27.05 10.84 7.79
N LEU A 80 -27.46 11.51 8.86
CA LEU A 80 -28.51 12.55 8.84
C LEU A 80 -28.11 13.86 8.11
N ARG A 81 -26.82 14.12 7.92
CA ARG A 81 -26.33 15.37 7.31
C ARG A 81 -25.98 15.25 5.83
N HIS A 82 -25.96 14.04 5.30
CA HIS A 82 -25.73 13.80 3.88
C HIS A 82 -26.78 14.49 2.96
N TRP A 83 -27.95 14.77 3.51
CA TRP A 83 -29.05 15.48 2.80
C TRP A 83 -28.90 17.01 2.73
N LEU A 84 -28.01 17.60 3.51
CA LEU A 84 -27.91 19.07 3.62
C LEU A 84 -26.67 19.63 2.94
N SER A 85 -25.90 18.83 2.16
CA SER A 85 -24.70 19.27 1.39
C SER A 85 -23.69 20.11 2.19
N ASP A 86 -23.68 20.02 3.52
CA ASP A 86 -22.78 20.79 4.37
C ASP A 86 -21.54 19.92 4.70
N GLU A 87 -20.59 19.89 3.75
CA GLU A 87 -19.30 19.15 3.89
C GLU A 87 -18.35 19.85 4.88
N ASP A 88 -18.52 21.13 5.14
CA ASP A 88 -17.61 21.94 5.94
C ASP A 88 -17.44 21.45 7.40
N PRO A 89 -18.51 21.05 8.13
CA PRO A 89 -18.33 20.52 9.48
C PRO A 89 -17.63 19.18 9.56
N ALA A 90 -17.83 18.30 8.56
CA ALA A 90 -17.17 17.01 8.52
C ALA A 90 -15.67 17.16 8.28
N ARG A 91 -15.30 17.99 7.32
CA ARG A 91 -13.90 18.34 7.03
C ARG A 91 -13.22 19.04 8.19
N ARG A 92 -13.92 19.94 8.88
CA ARG A 92 -13.40 20.62 10.07
C ARG A 92 -13.07 19.63 11.17
N ARG A 93 -13.98 18.71 11.50
CA ARG A 93 -13.75 17.65 12.49
C ARG A 93 -12.62 16.69 12.07
N ALA A 94 -12.52 16.36 10.78
CA ALA A 94 -11.43 15.57 10.26
C ALA A 94 -10.10 16.31 10.45
N ASN A 95 -10.05 17.61 10.18
CA ASN A 95 -8.87 18.44 10.39
C ASN A 95 -8.46 18.54 11.86
N GLU A 96 -9.42 18.68 12.77
CA GLU A 96 -9.17 18.69 14.22
C GLU A 96 -8.57 17.36 14.70
N ARG A 97 -9.14 16.22 14.27
CA ARG A 97 -8.58 14.89 14.58
C ARG A 97 -7.17 14.72 14.01
N LEU A 98 -6.99 15.13 12.75
CA LEU A 98 -5.71 15.07 12.06
C LEU A 98 -4.65 15.86 12.83
N ALA A 99 -4.97 17.10 13.21
CA ALA A 99 -4.04 17.97 13.95
C ALA A 99 -3.62 17.35 15.27
N VAL A 100 -4.54 16.72 16.01
CA VAL A 100 -4.22 16.06 17.28
C VAL A 100 -3.29 14.87 17.04
N VAL A 101 -3.64 13.96 16.12
CA VAL A 101 -2.84 12.75 15.89
C VAL A 101 -1.48 13.06 15.31
N VAL A 102 -1.39 13.96 14.32
CA VAL A 102 -0.11 14.38 13.73
C VAL A 102 0.76 15.09 14.76
N GLY A 103 0.18 16.02 15.54
CA GLY A 103 0.92 16.76 16.56
C GLY A 103 1.53 15.88 17.65
N GLU A 104 0.84 14.83 18.07
CA GLU A 104 1.37 13.87 19.03
C GLU A 104 2.42 12.94 18.39
N LEU A 105 2.17 12.45 17.16
CA LEU A 105 3.12 11.59 16.46
C LEU A 105 4.43 12.31 16.13
N GLN A 106 4.41 13.60 15.79
CA GLN A 106 5.60 14.40 15.52
C GLN A 106 6.57 14.50 16.71
N ARG A 107 6.13 14.16 17.92
CA ARG A 107 7.00 14.12 19.11
C ARG A 107 7.85 12.86 19.18
N VAL A 108 7.44 11.80 18.51
CA VAL A 108 8.04 10.46 18.61
C VAL A 108 8.46 9.86 17.27
N VAL A 109 7.94 10.40 16.16
CA VAL A 109 8.21 9.95 14.81
C VAL A 109 8.89 11.05 14.01
N GLU A 110 9.96 10.72 13.31
CA GLU A 110 10.76 11.69 12.56
C GLU A 110 10.03 12.24 11.31
N HIS A 111 9.27 11.38 10.63
CA HIS A 111 8.55 11.74 9.42
C HIS A 111 7.06 11.39 9.54
N VAL A 112 6.26 12.42 9.67
CA VAL A 112 4.79 12.31 9.75
C VAL A 112 4.17 13.30 8.77
N GLU A 113 3.36 12.78 7.87
CA GLU A 113 2.48 13.58 7.01
C GLU A 113 1.02 13.39 7.40
N GLY A 114 0.18 14.39 7.13
CA GLY A 114 -1.26 14.33 7.42
C GLY A 114 -2.10 14.75 6.24
N ARG A 115 -3.21 14.02 5.98
CA ARG A 115 -4.18 14.33 4.92
C ARG A 115 -5.61 14.10 5.39
N ILE A 116 -6.53 14.92 4.89
CA ILE A 116 -7.97 14.65 5.01
C ILE A 116 -8.33 13.72 3.84
N GLY A 117 -8.99 12.60 4.16
CA GLY A 117 -9.46 11.62 3.18
C GLY A 117 -10.95 11.71 2.91
N ASP A 118 -11.42 10.81 2.03
CA ASP A 118 -12.84 10.60 1.74
C ASP A 118 -13.65 10.30 3.01
N ALA A 119 -14.97 10.47 2.93
CA ALA A 119 -15.88 10.15 4.03
C ALA A 119 -15.95 8.65 4.34
N ASP A 120 -15.73 7.79 3.34
CA ASP A 120 -15.57 6.34 3.51
C ASP A 120 -14.11 6.02 3.87
N PRO A 121 -13.83 5.42 5.04
CA PRO A 121 -12.48 5.05 5.44
C PRO A 121 -11.76 4.13 4.44
N LEU A 122 -12.48 3.21 3.79
CA LEU A 122 -11.87 2.33 2.79
C LEU A 122 -11.50 3.07 1.51
N GLN A 123 -12.27 4.09 1.14
CA GLN A 123 -11.93 4.94 0.01
C GLN A 123 -10.75 5.86 0.36
N ALA A 124 -10.73 6.44 1.56
CA ALA A 124 -9.61 7.25 2.05
C ALA A 124 -8.28 6.47 2.04
N ILE A 125 -8.30 5.19 2.41
CA ILE A 125 -7.13 4.29 2.29
C ILE A 125 -6.76 4.07 0.81
N ALA A 126 -7.75 3.76 -0.04
CA ALA A 126 -7.52 3.52 -1.47
C ALA A 126 -6.88 4.72 -2.17
N ASP A 127 -7.26 5.93 -1.80
CA ASP A 127 -6.72 7.17 -2.36
C ASP A 127 -5.30 7.50 -1.85
N ALA A 128 -4.96 7.03 -0.64
CA ALA A 128 -3.65 7.27 -0.04
C ALA A 128 -2.56 6.32 -0.56
N LEU A 129 -2.87 5.04 -0.73
CA LEU A 129 -1.90 3.98 -1.07
C LEU A 129 -1.10 4.22 -2.37
N PRO A 130 -1.65 4.79 -3.46
CA PRO A 130 -0.87 5.06 -4.67
C PRO A 130 0.28 6.07 -4.47
N THR A 131 0.15 6.98 -3.51
CA THR A 131 1.16 8.00 -3.22
C THR A 131 2.01 7.67 -2.00
N PHE A 132 1.54 6.77 -1.16
CA PHE A 132 2.23 6.29 0.04
C PHE A 132 2.10 4.76 0.12
N PRO A 133 3.04 4.01 -0.46
CA PRO A 133 3.02 2.55 -0.44
C PRO A 133 3.31 2.04 0.98
N ALA A 134 2.22 1.82 1.74
CA ALA A 134 2.31 1.37 3.12
C ALA A 134 2.66 -0.11 3.22
N ASP A 135 3.44 -0.46 4.24
CA ASP A 135 3.71 -1.85 4.64
C ASP A 135 2.65 -2.36 5.64
N GLU A 136 2.01 -1.44 6.38
CA GLU A 136 0.99 -1.73 7.39
C GLU A 136 -0.06 -0.61 7.45
N ILE A 137 -1.28 -0.98 7.83
CA ILE A 137 -2.38 -0.04 8.10
C ILE A 137 -2.75 -0.13 9.59
N VAL A 138 -2.81 1.02 10.27
CA VAL A 138 -3.25 1.12 11.66
C VAL A 138 -4.52 1.96 11.71
N ILE A 139 -5.62 1.38 12.20
CA ILE A 139 -6.89 2.08 12.38
C ILE A 139 -6.95 2.64 13.79
N SER A 140 -6.94 3.96 13.91
CA SER A 140 -6.98 4.69 15.18
C SER A 140 -8.43 4.94 15.59
N VAL A 141 -8.88 4.31 16.68
CA VAL A 141 -10.27 4.36 17.16
C VAL A 141 -10.34 4.57 18.67
N GLY A 142 -11.32 5.38 19.09
CA GLY A 142 -11.62 5.61 20.50
C GLY A 142 -12.44 4.47 21.11
N ARG A 143 -12.49 4.44 22.44
CA ARG A 143 -13.24 3.42 23.22
C ARG A 143 -14.76 3.46 23.05
N GLU A 144 -15.27 4.60 22.59
CA GLU A 144 -16.72 4.78 22.40
C GLU A 144 -17.27 3.99 21.20
N ARG A 145 -16.38 3.48 20.36
CA ARG A 145 -16.77 2.66 19.22
C ARG A 145 -16.98 1.21 19.64
N SER A 146 -18.06 0.61 19.14
CA SER A 146 -18.28 -0.79 19.42
C SER A 146 -17.18 -1.67 18.81
N ALA A 147 -16.74 -2.68 19.56
CA ALA A 147 -15.69 -3.60 19.12
C ALA A 147 -16.08 -4.32 17.80
N GLU A 148 -17.36 -4.56 17.58
CA GLU A 148 -17.88 -5.17 16.37
C GLU A 148 -17.65 -4.30 15.13
N HIS A 149 -17.95 -3.00 15.20
CA HIS A 149 -17.69 -2.06 14.09
C HIS A 149 -16.21 -1.92 13.78
N VAL A 150 -15.37 -1.93 14.83
CA VAL A 150 -13.91 -1.89 14.64
C VAL A 150 -13.42 -3.16 13.97
N ALA A 151 -13.87 -4.32 14.44
CA ALA A 151 -13.52 -5.62 13.86
C ALA A 151 -13.97 -5.75 12.41
N ASP A 152 -15.17 -5.29 12.06
CA ASP A 152 -15.68 -5.27 10.69
C ASP A 152 -14.81 -4.38 9.78
N LEU A 153 -14.47 -3.17 10.24
CA LEU A 153 -13.63 -2.27 9.47
C LEU A 153 -12.22 -2.85 9.24
N VAL A 154 -11.61 -3.44 10.27
CA VAL A 154 -10.31 -4.12 10.15
C VAL A 154 -10.39 -5.29 9.18
N PHE A 155 -11.43 -6.11 9.28
CA PHE A 155 -11.64 -7.25 8.38
C PHE A 155 -11.79 -6.81 6.93
N ARG A 156 -12.64 -5.82 6.66
CA ARG A 156 -12.85 -5.27 5.31
C ARG A 156 -11.59 -4.63 4.74
N THR A 157 -10.81 -3.94 5.58
CA THR A 157 -9.52 -3.34 5.18
C THR A 157 -8.54 -4.43 4.76
N ARG A 158 -8.37 -5.48 5.55
CA ARG A 158 -7.50 -6.62 5.20
C ARG A 158 -7.93 -7.31 3.92
N ALA A 159 -9.23 -7.54 3.76
CA ALA A 159 -9.79 -8.21 2.59
C ALA A 159 -9.57 -7.39 1.30
N ARG A 160 -9.66 -6.05 1.38
CA ARG A 160 -9.56 -5.17 0.20
C ARG A 160 -8.13 -4.88 -0.20
N PHE A 161 -7.22 -4.69 0.76
CA PHE A 161 -5.88 -4.18 0.47
C PHE A 161 -4.78 -5.23 0.63
N ALA A 162 -5.08 -6.38 1.21
CA ALA A 162 -4.13 -7.47 1.47
C ALA A 162 -2.87 -7.02 2.26
N LEU A 163 -3.02 -5.98 3.09
CA LEU A 163 -1.97 -5.46 3.96
C LEU A 163 -2.22 -5.87 5.42
N PRO A 164 -1.15 -6.07 6.21
CA PRO A 164 -1.25 -6.17 7.66
C PRO A 164 -2.06 -4.98 8.19
N THR A 165 -3.11 -5.27 8.94
CA THR A 165 -3.98 -4.22 9.49
C THR A 165 -4.18 -4.49 10.96
N SER A 166 -3.85 -3.52 11.78
CA SER A 166 -4.08 -3.50 13.20
C SER A 166 -5.01 -2.34 13.59
N TRP A 167 -5.38 -2.25 14.85
CA TRP A 167 -6.11 -1.10 15.36
C TRP A 167 -5.46 -0.62 16.66
N ALA A 168 -5.46 0.69 16.85
CA ALA A 168 -5.02 1.33 18.07
C ALA A 168 -6.23 1.90 18.80
N GLY A 169 -6.45 1.40 20.01
CA GLY A 169 -7.38 1.95 20.97
C GLY A 169 -6.63 2.67 22.08
N ASP A 170 -7.34 3.41 22.93
CA ASP A 170 -6.73 4.08 24.08
C ASP A 170 -6.17 3.04 25.06
N SER A 171 -4.84 2.86 25.01
CA SER A 171 -4.11 1.77 25.69
C SER A 171 -4.04 1.88 27.22
N ARG A 172 -4.71 2.86 27.83
CA ARG A 172 -4.60 3.08 29.28
C ARG A 172 -5.26 2.02 30.18
N SER A 173 -5.74 0.90 29.64
CA SER A 173 -6.50 -0.10 30.42
C SER A 173 -6.17 -1.56 30.18
N MET A 174 -4.94 -1.92 29.83
CA MET A 174 -4.52 -3.33 29.93
C MET A 174 -3.44 -3.57 31.00
N ALA A 175 -3.34 -2.68 31.98
CA ALA A 175 -2.54 -2.87 33.20
C ALA A 175 -3.47 -2.76 34.42
N ALA A 176 -4.28 -3.77 34.65
CA ALA A 176 -4.95 -4.03 35.93
C ALA A 176 -5.15 -5.55 36.10
#